data_09c09e0210803e25159b365637016aef
#
_entry.id   09c09e0210803e25159b365637016aef
#
_cell.length_a   1.000
_cell.length_b   1.000
_cell.length_c   1.000
_cell.angle_alpha   90.00
_cell.angle_beta   90.00
_cell.angle_gamma   90.00
#
_symmetry.space_group_name_H-M   'P 1'
#
loop_
_entity.id
_entity.type
_entity.pdbx_description
1 polymer ?
#
loop_
_entity_poly.entity_id
_entity_poly.type
_entity_poly.pdbx_seq_one_letter_code
_entity_poly.pdbx_strand_id
1 'polypeptide(L)'
;MTLPVEYFIGLKYLLAKRKQTFISIITVISVSGVAIGVMALIIVLAVMNGFEREVKDRILGATAHIHVTSLEGSVPDPFALARRVDAMDGVVAASPYLFSQVMISSGTASTGAILRGVDIPTIGKVTRLPRDIRKGKLEDLAKKTPSGLPGIILGKELAANLGVSPGDLVEILVPGGNITPMGSFPGIARFRVVGLSES
;
A
#
# COMPACT_ATOMS: atom_id res chain seq x y z
N MET A 1 32.52 -29.50 -24.17
CA MET A 1 32.76 -28.04 -24.21
C MET A 1 34.24 -27.83 -24.02
N THR A 2 34.97 -27.53 -25.07
CA THR A 2 36.42 -27.24 -25.01
C THR A 2 36.55 -25.79 -24.62
N LEU A 3 37.16 -25.55 -23.47
CA LEU A 3 37.49 -24.19 -23.02
C LEU A 3 38.41 -23.55 -24.09
N PRO A 4 38.16 -22.27 -24.46
CA PRO A 4 39.05 -21.55 -25.38
C PRO A 4 40.48 -21.56 -24.86
N VAL A 5 41.43 -21.71 -25.75
CA VAL A 5 42.85 -21.89 -25.45
C VAL A 5 43.41 -20.76 -24.56
N GLU A 6 42.86 -19.57 -24.75
CA GLU A 6 43.24 -18.38 -23.99
C GLU A 6 42.95 -18.54 -22.46
N TYR A 7 41.80 -19.10 -22.11
CA TYR A 7 41.47 -19.38 -20.71
C TYR A 7 42.33 -20.48 -20.08
N PHE A 8 42.64 -21.52 -20.89
CA PHE A 8 43.51 -22.61 -20.42
C PHE A 8 44.93 -22.12 -20.18
N ILE A 9 45.49 -21.29 -21.09
CA ILE A 9 46.82 -20.70 -20.91
C ILE A 9 46.83 -19.73 -19.75
N GLY A 10 45.82 -18.87 -19.59
CA GLY A 10 45.67 -17.92 -18.51
C GLY A 10 45.64 -18.61 -17.12
N LEU A 11 44.83 -19.66 -17.01
CA LEU A 11 44.72 -20.44 -15.78
C LEU A 11 46.05 -21.18 -15.43
N LYS A 12 46.73 -21.73 -16.46
CA LYS A 12 48.01 -22.40 -16.29
C LYS A 12 49.14 -21.44 -15.90
N TYR A 13 49.10 -20.20 -16.40
CA TYR A 13 50.03 -19.13 -16.01
C TYR A 13 49.82 -18.64 -14.57
N LEU A 14 48.58 -18.55 -14.13
CA LEU A 14 48.23 -18.20 -12.74
C LEU A 14 48.60 -19.29 -11.74
N LEU A 15 48.54 -20.57 -12.14
CA LEU A 15 48.85 -21.73 -11.33
C LEU A 15 50.29 -22.19 -11.45
N ALA A 16 51.10 -21.64 -12.36
CA ALA A 16 52.49 -22.00 -12.57
C ALA A 16 53.32 -21.61 -11.33
N LYS A 17 53.94 -22.63 -10.69
CA LYS A 17 54.85 -22.49 -9.54
C LYS A 17 56.04 -21.61 -9.92
N ARG A 18 55.87 -20.29 -9.81
CA ARG A 18 57.02 -19.39 -9.76
C ARG A 18 57.61 -19.42 -8.37
N LYS A 19 58.95 -19.50 -8.24
CA LYS A 19 59.70 -19.49 -6.96
C LYS A 19 59.57 -18.19 -6.13
N GLN A 20 58.53 -17.35 -6.42
CA GLN A 20 58.28 -16.11 -5.74
C GLN A 20 56.90 -16.17 -5.08
N THR A 21 56.84 -16.80 -3.93
CA THR A 21 55.66 -16.91 -3.06
C THR A 21 54.97 -15.55 -2.82
N PHE A 22 55.74 -14.48 -2.79
CA PHE A 22 55.28 -13.13 -2.54
C PHE A 22 54.33 -12.61 -3.66
N ILE A 23 54.67 -12.86 -4.95
CA ILE A 23 53.84 -12.43 -6.08
C ILE A 23 52.52 -13.20 -6.12
N SER A 24 52.54 -14.49 -5.75
CA SER A 24 51.36 -15.32 -5.68
C SER A 24 50.37 -14.81 -4.61
N ILE A 25 50.85 -14.40 -3.46
CA ILE A 25 50.03 -13.85 -2.37
C ILE A 25 49.39 -12.53 -2.78
N ILE A 26 50.13 -11.63 -3.41
CA ILE A 26 49.58 -10.34 -3.90
C ILE A 26 48.49 -10.57 -4.94
N THR A 27 48.70 -11.53 -5.86
CA THR A 27 47.71 -11.85 -6.88
C THR A 27 46.40 -12.38 -6.27
N VAL A 28 46.49 -13.28 -5.29
CA VAL A 28 45.32 -13.82 -4.59
C VAL A 28 44.58 -12.72 -3.84
N ILE A 29 45.29 -11.86 -3.11
CA ILE A 29 44.68 -10.73 -2.40
C ILE A 29 43.96 -9.76 -3.37
N SER A 30 44.61 -9.43 -4.49
CA SER A 30 44.04 -8.54 -5.49
C SER A 30 42.79 -9.13 -6.13
N VAL A 31 42.81 -10.38 -6.54
CA VAL A 31 41.64 -11.06 -7.14
C VAL A 31 40.52 -11.19 -6.12
N SER A 32 40.85 -11.56 -4.88
CA SER A 32 39.85 -11.66 -3.81
C SER A 32 39.24 -10.29 -3.49
N GLY A 33 40.02 -9.22 -3.46
CA GLY A 33 39.56 -7.87 -3.22
C GLY A 33 38.56 -7.42 -4.29
N VAL A 34 38.88 -7.65 -5.57
CA VAL A 34 37.96 -7.33 -6.67
C VAL A 34 36.70 -8.20 -6.62
N ALA A 35 36.85 -9.49 -6.34
CA ALA A 35 35.70 -10.40 -6.24
C ALA A 35 34.75 -9.99 -5.12
N ILE A 36 35.26 -9.64 -3.94
CA ILE A 36 34.47 -9.17 -2.78
C ILE A 36 33.80 -7.83 -3.13
N GLY A 37 34.52 -6.91 -3.77
CA GLY A 37 33.97 -5.63 -4.19
C GLY A 37 32.79 -5.75 -5.17
N VAL A 38 32.95 -6.59 -6.19
CA VAL A 38 31.88 -6.87 -7.15
C VAL A 38 30.70 -7.59 -6.49
N MET A 39 30.97 -8.56 -5.61
CA MET A 39 29.94 -9.26 -4.87
C MET A 39 29.11 -8.29 -4.01
N ALA A 40 29.78 -7.41 -3.27
CA ALA A 40 29.11 -6.39 -2.45
C ALA A 40 28.22 -5.48 -3.29
N LEU A 41 28.71 -5.03 -4.45
CA LEU A 41 27.94 -4.20 -5.37
C LEU A 41 26.69 -4.92 -5.89
N ILE A 42 26.82 -6.18 -6.31
CA ILE A 42 25.69 -6.99 -6.77
C ILE A 42 24.64 -7.15 -5.67
N ILE A 43 25.07 -7.45 -4.44
CA ILE A 43 24.16 -7.61 -3.30
C ILE A 43 23.40 -6.30 -3.03
N VAL A 44 24.09 -5.16 -2.98
CA VAL A 44 23.46 -3.86 -2.74
C VAL A 44 22.45 -3.53 -3.84
N LEU A 45 22.80 -3.72 -5.12
CA LEU A 45 21.89 -3.48 -6.23
C LEU A 45 20.68 -4.43 -6.20
N ALA A 46 20.88 -5.69 -5.87
CA ALA A 46 19.79 -6.66 -5.77
C ALA A 46 18.79 -6.30 -4.65
N VAL A 47 19.30 -5.91 -3.47
CA VAL A 47 18.48 -5.46 -2.35
C VAL A 47 17.72 -4.18 -2.69
N MET A 48 18.41 -3.20 -3.29
CA MET A 48 17.80 -1.92 -3.69
C MET A 48 16.68 -2.13 -4.72
N ASN A 49 16.92 -2.93 -5.75
CA ASN A 49 15.91 -3.25 -6.76
C ASN A 49 14.72 -4.03 -6.16
N GLY A 50 14.98 -4.94 -5.23
CA GLY A 50 13.93 -5.68 -4.51
C GLY A 50 13.07 -4.76 -3.66
N PHE A 51 13.70 -3.86 -2.91
CA PHE A 51 13.01 -2.87 -2.10
C PHE A 51 12.16 -1.90 -2.94
N GLU A 52 12.73 -1.36 -4.03
CA GLU A 52 11.98 -0.47 -4.94
C GLU A 52 10.71 -1.13 -5.49
N ARG A 53 10.80 -2.38 -5.93
CA ARG A 53 9.64 -3.13 -6.43
C ARG A 53 8.59 -3.34 -5.34
N GLU A 54 9.00 -3.78 -4.16
CA GLU A 54 8.08 -4.03 -3.04
C GLU A 54 7.35 -2.75 -2.62
N VAL A 55 8.08 -1.62 -2.49
CA VAL A 55 7.47 -0.32 -2.15
C VAL A 55 6.51 0.13 -3.24
N LYS A 56 6.91 0.02 -4.51
CA LYS A 56 6.07 0.39 -5.65
C LYS A 56 4.79 -0.44 -5.71
N ASP A 57 4.88 -1.75 -5.52
CA ASP A 57 3.73 -2.65 -5.53
C ASP A 57 2.77 -2.37 -4.36
N ARG A 58 3.27 -2.02 -3.19
CA ARG A 58 2.44 -1.64 -2.04
C ARG A 58 1.72 -0.33 -2.27
N ILE A 59 2.42 0.71 -2.73
CA ILE A 59 1.83 2.03 -2.98
C ILE A 59 0.80 1.95 -4.11
N LEU A 60 1.16 1.35 -5.25
CA LEU A 60 0.26 1.27 -6.42
C LEU A 60 -0.92 0.33 -6.19
N GLY A 61 -0.80 -0.65 -5.29
CA GLY A 61 -1.91 -1.57 -5.00
C GLY A 61 -2.96 -1.00 -4.05
N ALA A 62 -2.61 -0.03 -3.20
CA ALA A 62 -3.51 0.52 -2.19
C ALA A 62 -4.43 1.62 -2.73
N THR A 63 -4.06 2.27 -3.84
CA THR A 63 -4.79 3.41 -4.41
C THR A 63 -5.03 3.24 -5.90
N ALA A 64 -6.06 3.92 -6.43
CA ALA A 64 -6.25 4.03 -7.87
C ALA A 64 -5.10 4.83 -8.51
N HIS A 65 -4.75 4.50 -9.75
CA HIS A 65 -3.69 5.18 -10.49
C HIS A 65 -4.04 6.63 -10.84
N ILE A 66 -5.34 6.90 -11.05
CA ILE A 66 -5.86 8.22 -11.43
C ILE A 66 -7.05 8.54 -10.54
N HIS A 67 -7.08 9.75 -10.02
CA HIS A 67 -8.21 10.30 -9.28
C HIS A 67 -8.83 11.43 -10.08
N VAL A 68 -10.13 11.31 -10.36
CA VAL A 68 -10.91 12.36 -11.01
C VAL A 68 -11.70 13.10 -9.94
N THR A 69 -11.44 14.38 -9.78
CA THR A 69 -12.09 15.24 -8.79
C THR A 69 -12.72 16.45 -9.48
N SER A 70 -13.76 17.01 -8.90
CA SER A 70 -14.33 18.28 -9.34
C SER A 70 -13.64 19.45 -8.62
N LEU A 71 -13.38 20.52 -9.32
CA LEU A 71 -12.88 21.78 -8.73
C LEU A 71 -13.95 22.46 -7.86
N GLU A 72 -15.22 22.17 -8.09
CA GLU A 72 -16.37 22.71 -7.35
C GLU A 72 -16.75 21.88 -6.11
N GLY A 73 -15.92 20.89 -5.74
CA GLY A 73 -16.08 20.05 -4.57
C GLY A 73 -16.59 18.65 -4.88
N SER A 74 -17.85 18.44 -5.19
CA SER A 74 -18.39 17.11 -5.48
C SER A 74 -18.72 16.93 -6.96
N VAL A 75 -18.57 15.69 -7.44
CA VAL A 75 -19.02 15.29 -8.78
C VAL A 75 -20.55 15.08 -8.74
N PRO A 76 -21.36 15.75 -9.60
CA PRO A 76 -22.81 15.68 -9.52
C PRO A 76 -23.40 14.27 -9.67
N ASP A 77 -22.85 13.46 -10.59
CA ASP A 77 -23.24 12.06 -10.78
C ASP A 77 -21.99 11.18 -10.90
N PRO A 78 -21.43 10.73 -9.75
CA PRO A 78 -20.19 9.96 -9.74
C PRO A 78 -20.36 8.56 -10.36
N PHE A 79 -21.57 7.98 -10.34
CA PHE A 79 -21.83 6.67 -10.93
C PHE A 79 -21.91 6.74 -12.46
N ALA A 80 -22.54 7.77 -13.02
CA ALA A 80 -22.57 7.98 -14.47
C ALA A 80 -21.17 8.28 -14.99
N LEU A 81 -20.40 9.11 -14.29
CA LEU A 81 -19.01 9.40 -14.65
C LEU A 81 -18.16 8.13 -14.61
N ALA A 82 -18.27 7.32 -13.56
CA ALA A 82 -17.52 6.07 -13.45
C ALA A 82 -17.80 5.12 -14.61
N ARG A 83 -19.07 4.95 -15.01
CA ARG A 83 -19.44 4.14 -16.20
C ARG A 83 -18.84 4.67 -17.50
N ARG A 84 -18.80 6.00 -17.68
CA ARG A 84 -18.18 6.61 -18.86
C ARG A 84 -16.68 6.41 -18.90
N VAL A 85 -16.01 6.54 -17.75
CA VAL A 85 -14.57 6.31 -17.63
C VAL A 85 -14.24 4.84 -17.83
N ASP A 86 -15.03 3.92 -17.28
CA ASP A 86 -14.85 2.46 -17.42
C ASP A 86 -14.95 2.00 -18.89
N ALA A 87 -15.69 2.74 -19.72
CA ALA A 87 -15.84 2.46 -21.15
C ALA A 87 -14.72 3.06 -22.02
N MET A 88 -13.73 3.77 -21.45
CA MET A 88 -12.65 4.39 -22.21
C MET A 88 -11.51 3.38 -22.48
N ASP A 89 -10.91 3.47 -23.67
CA ASP A 89 -9.76 2.65 -24.02
C ASP A 89 -8.57 2.91 -23.06
N GLY A 90 -7.94 1.82 -22.61
CA GLY A 90 -6.82 1.88 -21.68
C GLY A 90 -7.21 1.97 -20.20
N VAL A 91 -8.50 2.05 -19.87
CA VAL A 91 -9.01 1.98 -18.50
C VAL A 91 -9.37 0.53 -18.15
N VAL A 92 -8.81 0.01 -17.07
CA VAL A 92 -9.07 -1.35 -16.59
C VAL A 92 -10.37 -1.41 -15.81
N ALA A 93 -10.60 -0.44 -14.93
CA ALA A 93 -11.83 -0.29 -14.15
C ALA A 93 -11.92 1.11 -13.54
N ALA A 94 -13.14 1.56 -13.28
CA ALA A 94 -13.43 2.78 -12.55
C ALA A 94 -14.40 2.50 -11.39
N SER A 95 -14.20 3.20 -10.27
CA SER A 95 -15.07 3.10 -9.09
C SER A 95 -15.27 4.48 -8.48
N PRO A 96 -16.51 4.87 -8.17
CA PRO A 96 -16.75 6.10 -7.42
C PRO A 96 -16.30 5.91 -5.97
N TYR A 97 -15.78 6.96 -5.37
CA TYR A 97 -15.41 6.96 -3.96
C TYR A 97 -15.68 8.32 -3.31
N LEU A 98 -15.88 8.30 -2.00
CA LEU A 98 -15.94 9.49 -1.17
C LEU A 98 -14.67 9.59 -0.35
N PHE A 99 -14.17 10.79 -0.16
CA PHE A 99 -12.99 11.07 0.62
C PHE A 99 -13.27 12.24 1.58
N SER A 100 -13.00 12.05 2.87
CA SER A 100 -13.16 13.10 3.87
C SER A 100 -12.13 12.92 4.98
N GLN A 101 -11.58 14.03 5.46
CA GLN A 101 -10.82 14.04 6.70
C GLN A 101 -11.79 14.17 7.87
N VAL A 102 -11.63 13.28 8.82
CA VAL A 102 -12.55 13.19 9.98
C VAL A 102 -11.75 13.00 11.26
N MET A 103 -12.38 13.29 12.39
CA MET A 103 -11.90 12.82 13.68
C MET A 103 -12.70 11.57 14.06
N ILE A 104 -12.00 10.52 14.47
CA ILE A 104 -12.59 9.28 14.95
C ILE A 104 -12.29 9.12 16.44
N SER A 105 -13.29 8.70 17.20
CA SER A 105 -13.20 8.51 18.65
C SER A 105 -13.81 7.18 19.07
N SER A 106 -13.21 6.55 20.08
CA SER A 106 -13.73 5.34 20.74
C SER A 106 -14.30 5.63 22.15
N GLY A 107 -14.41 6.90 22.53
CA GLY A 107 -14.76 7.31 23.88
C GLY A 107 -13.56 7.43 24.83
N THR A 108 -12.51 6.65 24.64
CA THR A 108 -11.26 6.70 25.44
C THR A 108 -10.12 7.38 24.71
N ALA A 109 -10.12 7.31 23.39
CA ALA A 109 -9.10 7.90 22.52
C ALA A 109 -9.74 8.56 21.31
N SER A 110 -9.08 9.60 20.78
CA SER A 110 -9.50 10.31 19.56
C SER A 110 -8.29 10.57 18.69
N THR A 111 -8.46 10.44 17.38
CA THR A 111 -7.40 10.73 16.40
C THR A 111 -7.97 11.19 15.08
N GLY A 112 -7.17 11.92 14.29
CA GLY A 112 -7.51 12.28 12.91
C GLY A 112 -7.39 11.05 12.02
N ALA A 113 -8.34 10.87 11.11
CA ALA A 113 -8.34 9.78 10.16
C ALA A 113 -8.90 10.22 8.80
N ILE A 114 -8.62 9.42 7.79
CA ILE A 114 -9.20 9.57 6.46
C ILE A 114 -10.36 8.60 6.34
N LEU A 115 -11.56 9.12 6.16
CA LEU A 115 -12.76 8.33 5.86
C LEU A 115 -12.89 8.16 4.34
N ARG A 116 -13.00 6.91 3.92
CA ARG A 116 -13.29 6.56 2.52
C ARG A 116 -14.64 5.86 2.41
N GLY A 117 -15.57 6.46 1.69
CA GLY A 117 -16.79 5.77 1.25
C GLY A 117 -16.51 5.06 -0.06
N VAL A 118 -16.84 3.79 -0.17
CA VAL A 118 -16.52 2.95 -1.32
C VAL A 118 -17.77 2.30 -1.91
N ASP A 119 -17.78 2.12 -3.22
CA ASP A 119 -18.79 1.33 -3.91
C ASP A 119 -18.35 -0.16 -3.89
N ILE A 120 -19.04 -0.97 -3.07
CA ILE A 120 -18.65 -2.37 -2.80
C ILE A 120 -18.51 -3.22 -4.08
N PRO A 121 -19.44 -3.12 -5.08
CA PRO A 121 -19.34 -3.90 -6.30
C PRO A 121 -18.13 -3.60 -7.19
N THR A 122 -17.61 -2.38 -7.16
CA THR A 122 -16.59 -1.92 -8.11
C THR A 122 -15.22 -1.70 -7.49
N ILE A 123 -15.13 -1.42 -6.20
CA ILE A 123 -13.87 -1.07 -5.53
C ILE A 123 -12.80 -2.16 -5.64
N GLY A 124 -13.18 -3.43 -5.60
CA GLY A 124 -12.26 -4.57 -5.71
C GLY A 124 -11.61 -4.72 -7.09
N LYS A 125 -12.14 -4.04 -8.13
CA LYS A 125 -11.53 -3.99 -9.47
C LYS A 125 -10.44 -2.93 -9.57
N VAL A 126 -10.51 -1.89 -8.72
CA VAL A 126 -9.64 -0.71 -8.76
C VAL A 126 -8.55 -0.77 -7.69
N THR A 127 -8.83 -1.38 -6.53
CA THR A 127 -7.90 -1.44 -5.39
C THR A 127 -7.79 -2.86 -4.85
N ARG A 128 -6.74 -3.10 -4.06
CA ARG A 128 -6.54 -4.37 -3.33
C ARG A 128 -7.30 -4.42 -2.00
N LEU A 129 -8.11 -3.42 -1.66
CA LEU A 129 -8.83 -3.33 -0.39
C LEU A 129 -9.49 -4.65 0.05
N PRO A 130 -10.20 -5.41 -0.81
CA PRO A 130 -10.80 -6.69 -0.37
C PRO A 130 -9.79 -7.74 0.06
N ARG A 131 -8.55 -7.69 -0.46
CA ARG A 131 -7.47 -8.62 -0.11
C ARG A 131 -6.73 -8.22 1.17
N ASP A 132 -6.78 -6.92 1.50
CA ASP A 132 -6.10 -6.35 2.65
C ASP A 132 -6.93 -6.46 3.94
N ILE A 133 -8.21 -6.85 3.84
CA ILE A 133 -9.08 -7.11 5.00
C ILE A 133 -8.66 -8.42 5.64
N ARG A 134 -8.20 -8.36 6.90
CA ARG A 134 -7.77 -9.53 7.69
C ARG A 134 -8.85 -10.08 8.60
N LYS A 135 -9.72 -9.21 9.12
CA LYS A 135 -10.87 -9.60 9.94
C LYS A 135 -12.13 -8.98 9.34
N GLY A 136 -13.19 -9.75 9.21
CA GLY A 136 -14.42 -9.35 8.52
C GLY A 136 -14.30 -9.50 7.00
N LYS A 137 -15.27 -8.95 6.28
CA LYS A 137 -15.35 -8.94 4.81
C LYS A 137 -15.84 -7.58 4.33
N LEU A 138 -15.53 -7.24 3.07
CA LEU A 138 -16.00 -5.99 2.46
C LEU A 138 -17.54 -5.90 2.44
N GLU A 139 -18.20 -7.04 2.18
CA GLU A 139 -19.66 -7.15 2.12
C GLU A 139 -20.33 -6.88 3.47
N ASP A 140 -19.59 -6.98 4.59
CA ASP A 140 -20.12 -6.69 5.92
C ASP A 140 -20.43 -5.19 6.10
N LEU A 141 -19.84 -4.31 5.29
CA LEU A 141 -20.20 -2.89 5.23
C LEU A 141 -21.65 -2.65 4.78
N ALA A 142 -22.19 -3.49 3.88
CA ALA A 142 -23.55 -3.36 3.39
C ALA A 142 -24.58 -4.00 4.32
N LYS A 143 -24.16 -4.86 5.24
CA LYS A 143 -25.08 -5.55 6.15
C LYS A 143 -25.50 -4.61 7.27
N LYS A 144 -26.78 -4.62 7.60
CA LYS A 144 -27.26 -3.97 8.81
C LYS A 144 -26.68 -4.70 10.02
N THR A 145 -25.95 -3.98 10.84
CA THR A 145 -25.47 -4.53 12.11
C THR A 145 -26.64 -4.81 13.06
N PRO A 146 -26.50 -5.70 14.06
CA PRO A 146 -27.57 -5.99 15.03
C PRO A 146 -28.09 -4.75 15.76
N SER A 147 -27.27 -3.70 15.86
CA SER A 147 -27.64 -2.41 16.46
C SER A 147 -28.28 -1.43 15.48
N GLY A 148 -28.46 -1.80 14.22
CA GLY A 148 -28.95 -0.90 13.15
C GLY A 148 -27.96 0.16 12.69
N LEU A 149 -26.75 0.22 13.26
CA LEU A 149 -25.71 1.17 12.90
C LEU A 149 -24.97 0.72 11.65
N PRO A 150 -24.46 1.64 10.83
CA PRO A 150 -23.63 1.30 9.67
C PRO A 150 -22.31 0.66 10.10
N GLY A 151 -21.79 -0.24 9.27
CA GLY A 151 -20.49 -0.87 9.48
C GLY A 151 -19.34 0.03 9.02
N ILE A 152 -18.17 -0.14 9.65
CA ILE A 152 -16.92 0.46 9.25
C ILE A 152 -15.77 -0.55 9.35
N ILE A 153 -14.83 -0.48 8.42
CA ILE A 153 -13.56 -1.22 8.47
C ILE A 153 -12.47 -0.23 8.83
N LEU A 154 -11.67 -0.57 9.84
CA LEU A 154 -10.55 0.25 10.30
C LEU A 154 -9.22 -0.35 9.90
N GLY A 155 -8.22 0.50 9.66
CA GLY A 155 -6.84 0.03 9.58
C GLY A 155 -6.38 -0.54 10.94
N LYS A 156 -5.57 -1.58 10.92
CA LYS A 156 -5.10 -2.29 12.12
C LYS A 156 -4.43 -1.34 13.14
N GLU A 157 -3.56 -0.46 12.66
CA GLU A 157 -2.86 0.51 13.51
C GLU A 157 -3.82 1.53 14.11
N LEU A 158 -4.79 2.02 13.31
CA LEU A 158 -5.82 2.94 13.82
C LEU A 158 -6.69 2.29 14.89
N ALA A 159 -7.09 1.04 14.67
CA ALA A 159 -7.87 0.28 15.64
C ALA A 159 -7.09 0.04 16.95
N ALA A 160 -5.79 -0.26 16.85
CA ALA A 160 -4.90 -0.41 18.00
C ALA A 160 -4.76 0.90 18.78
N ASN A 161 -4.58 2.03 18.09
CA ASN A 161 -4.47 3.35 18.72
C ASN A 161 -5.77 3.78 19.44
N LEU A 162 -6.92 3.38 18.90
CA LEU A 162 -8.23 3.65 19.50
C LEU A 162 -8.62 2.63 20.56
N GLY A 163 -7.90 1.51 20.68
CA GLY A 163 -8.22 0.41 21.59
C GLY A 163 -9.50 -0.34 21.23
N VAL A 164 -9.84 -0.43 19.93
CA VAL A 164 -11.10 -1.04 19.46
C VAL A 164 -10.87 -2.32 18.68
N SER A 165 -11.87 -3.20 18.74
CA SER A 165 -11.92 -4.49 18.05
C SER A 165 -13.20 -4.60 17.22
N PRO A 166 -13.29 -5.57 16.29
CA PRO A 166 -14.54 -5.85 15.60
C PRO A 166 -15.69 -6.12 16.58
N GLY A 167 -16.79 -5.41 16.39
CA GLY A 167 -17.95 -5.38 17.31
C GLY A 167 -18.08 -4.11 18.11
N ASP A 168 -17.00 -3.37 18.33
CA ASP A 168 -17.01 -2.13 19.10
C ASP A 168 -17.62 -0.96 18.32
N LEU A 169 -17.96 0.10 19.04
CA LEU A 169 -18.53 1.32 18.48
C LEU A 169 -17.46 2.41 18.37
N VAL A 170 -17.53 3.15 17.28
CA VAL A 170 -16.74 4.36 17.07
C VAL A 170 -17.62 5.52 16.65
N GLU A 171 -17.24 6.72 17.03
CA GLU A 171 -17.89 7.96 16.64
C GLU A 171 -16.99 8.70 15.64
N ILE A 172 -17.58 9.20 14.59
CA ILE A 172 -16.90 9.98 13.55
C ILE A 172 -17.45 11.40 13.59
N LEU A 173 -16.56 12.36 13.77
CA LEU A 173 -16.84 13.78 13.63
C LEU A 173 -16.37 14.24 12.25
N VAL A 174 -17.30 14.76 11.48
CA VAL A 174 -17.02 15.37 10.15
C VAL A 174 -16.94 16.88 10.35
N PRO A 175 -15.78 17.53 10.08
CA PRO A 175 -15.70 18.99 10.10
C PRO A 175 -16.61 19.60 9.02
N GLY A 176 -17.25 20.71 9.33
CA GLY A 176 -18.13 21.40 8.37
C GLY A 176 -19.48 20.73 8.09
N GLY A 177 -20.01 19.93 9.03
CA GLY A 177 -21.29 19.23 8.90
C GLY A 177 -22.48 20.16 8.58
N ASN A 178 -23.45 20.29 9.44
CA ASN A 178 -24.62 21.10 9.18
C ASN A 178 -24.38 22.60 9.40
N ILE A 179 -24.56 23.41 8.36
CA ILE A 179 -24.58 24.87 8.47
C ILE A 179 -25.96 25.27 8.99
N THR A 180 -26.00 25.81 10.19
CA THR A 180 -27.24 26.35 10.78
C THR A 180 -27.13 27.87 10.89
N PRO A 181 -28.26 28.60 11.06
CA PRO A 181 -28.22 30.06 11.26
C PRO A 181 -27.38 30.49 12.47
N MET A 182 -27.10 29.58 13.40
CA MET A 182 -26.29 29.81 14.59
C MET A 182 -24.83 29.39 14.43
N GLY A 183 -24.41 28.94 13.24
CA GLY A 183 -23.04 28.50 12.93
C GLY A 183 -22.95 27.09 12.34
N SER A 184 -21.73 26.67 12.04
CA SER A 184 -21.45 25.30 11.54
C SER A 184 -21.24 24.35 12.73
N PHE A 185 -22.06 23.32 12.83
CA PHE A 185 -21.91 22.26 13.81
C PHE A 185 -21.29 21.02 13.14
N PRO A 186 -20.30 20.37 13.78
CA PRO A 186 -19.74 19.14 13.25
C PRO A 186 -20.79 18.04 13.17
N GLY A 187 -20.83 17.33 12.06
CA GLY A 187 -21.67 16.15 11.95
C GLY A 187 -21.07 15.00 12.77
N ILE A 188 -21.89 14.38 13.64
CA ILE A 188 -21.47 13.20 14.42
C ILE A 188 -22.23 11.99 13.88
N ALA A 189 -21.51 10.94 13.54
CA ALA A 189 -22.07 9.67 13.10
C ALA A 189 -21.43 8.51 13.86
N ARG A 190 -22.26 7.53 14.25
CA ARG A 190 -21.83 6.32 14.96
C ARG A 190 -21.74 5.15 14.00
N PHE A 191 -20.67 4.39 14.13
CA PHE A 191 -20.40 3.22 13.33
C PHE A 191 -20.04 2.03 14.20
N ARG A 192 -20.31 0.84 13.71
CA ARG A 192 -19.82 -0.41 14.31
C ARG A 192 -18.64 -0.92 13.51
N VAL A 193 -17.56 -1.24 14.20
CA VAL A 193 -16.39 -1.87 13.58
C VAL A 193 -16.77 -3.29 13.13
N VAL A 194 -16.81 -3.53 11.82
CA VAL A 194 -17.15 -4.83 11.23
C VAL A 194 -15.93 -5.57 10.70
N GLY A 195 -14.79 -4.89 10.59
CA GLY A 195 -13.57 -5.50 10.08
C GLY A 195 -12.33 -4.67 10.33
N LEU A 196 -11.16 -5.31 10.13
CA LEU A 196 -9.85 -4.70 10.19
C LEU A 196 -9.08 -4.97 8.90
N SER A 197 -8.44 -3.93 8.36
CA SER A 197 -7.55 -4.03 7.20
C SER A 197 -6.10 -3.86 7.62
N GLU A 198 -5.22 -4.53 6.87
CA GLU A 198 -3.77 -4.32 6.96
C GLU A 198 -3.41 -3.32 5.85
N SER A 199 -3.01 -2.11 6.21
CA SER A 199 -2.54 -1.07 5.29
C SER A 199 -1.05 -0.84 5.50
#